data_b0a5dac19dc8be4dc68e5ca7a0cfc8f4
#
_entry.id   b0a5dac19dc8be4dc68e5ca7a0cfc8f4
#
_cell.length_a   1.000
_cell.length_b   1.000
_cell.length_c   1.000
_cell.angle_alpha   90.00
_cell.angle_beta   90.00
_cell.angle_gamma   90.00
#
_symmetry.space_group_name_H-M   'P 1'
#
loop_
_entity.id
_entity.type
_entity.pdbx_description
1 polymer ?
#
loop_
_entity_poly.entity_id
_entity_poly.type
_entity_poly.pdbx_seq_one_letter_code
_entity_poly.pdbx_strand_id
1 'polypeptide(L)'
;MEKWKEDLKSFFESQKVDKKQERKKDEVKSDIEKFYSSKVKPAFKELKRELEKYGRDVQIAVGDNYGAIEVNYQGRLELNYQVKVRKINPYPETHYQDRSGNGIWAEGTFRLGIQKYDIYGLSKEEILQNFMREYKTRLWTLYRKSGP
;
A
#
# COMPACT_ATOMS: atom_id res chain seq x y z
N MET A 1 -54.07 18.61 1.73
CA MET A 1 -52.69 18.48 2.07
C MET A 1 -51.83 18.25 0.81
N GLU A 2 -50.89 19.09 0.65
CA GLU A 2 -50.21 19.19 -0.62
C GLU A 2 -49.01 18.22 -0.65
N LYS A 3 -49.23 17.08 -1.20
CA LYS A 3 -48.24 15.99 -1.37
C LYS A 3 -46.97 16.42 -2.04
N TRP A 4 -47.07 17.34 -2.98
CA TRP A 4 -45.95 17.84 -3.74
C TRP A 4 -44.92 18.64 -2.91
N LYS A 5 -45.39 19.30 -1.83
CA LYS A 5 -44.50 20.01 -0.92
C LYS A 5 -43.62 19.05 -0.10
N GLU A 6 -44.20 17.93 0.31
CA GLU A 6 -43.47 16.88 1.00
C GLU A 6 -42.43 16.20 0.06
N ASP A 7 -42.83 15.95 -1.17
CA ASP A 7 -41.94 15.40 -2.18
C ASP A 7 -40.74 16.31 -2.45
N LEU A 8 -41.01 17.63 -2.54
CA LEU A 8 -39.96 18.61 -2.74
C LEU A 8 -38.96 18.64 -1.57
N LYS A 9 -39.51 18.62 -0.36
CA LYS A 9 -38.70 18.60 0.86
C LYS A 9 -37.81 17.37 0.91
N SER A 10 -38.36 16.21 0.62
CA SER A 10 -37.62 14.94 0.59
C SER A 10 -36.53 14.96 -0.48
N PHE A 11 -36.83 15.52 -1.64
CA PHE A 11 -35.85 15.66 -2.74
C PHE A 11 -34.66 16.50 -2.32
N PHE A 12 -34.88 17.67 -1.73
CA PHE A 12 -33.78 18.55 -1.31
C PHE A 12 -33.01 17.99 -0.12
N GLU A 13 -33.65 17.30 0.80
CA GLU A 13 -32.97 16.61 1.90
C GLU A 13 -32.07 15.50 1.37
N SER A 14 -32.54 14.75 0.37
CA SER A 14 -31.75 13.71 -0.30
C SER A 14 -30.51 14.29 -0.97
N GLN A 15 -30.63 15.44 -1.65
CA GLN A 15 -29.47 16.11 -2.27
C GLN A 15 -28.43 16.58 -1.25
N LYS A 16 -28.86 17.04 -0.08
CA LYS A 16 -27.92 17.43 1.00
C LYS A 16 -27.12 16.23 1.50
N VAL A 17 -27.73 15.08 1.59
CA VAL A 17 -27.03 13.83 1.99
C VAL A 17 -26.00 13.46 0.94
N ASP A 18 -26.34 13.53 -0.35
CA ASP A 18 -25.42 13.22 -1.44
C ASP A 18 -24.20 14.15 -1.44
N LYS A 19 -24.40 15.46 -1.21
CA LYS A 19 -23.28 16.42 -1.11
C LYS A 19 -22.37 16.10 0.08
N LYS A 20 -22.91 15.70 1.22
CA LYS A 20 -22.10 15.28 2.37
C LYS A 20 -21.28 14.04 2.07
N GLN A 21 -21.83 13.08 1.34
CA GLN A 21 -21.12 11.87 0.94
C GLN A 21 -19.99 12.20 -0.03
N GLU A 22 -20.20 13.11 -0.98
CA GLU A 22 -19.15 13.56 -1.89
C GLU A 22 -18.01 14.24 -1.15
N ARG A 23 -18.30 15.10 -0.18
CA ARG A 23 -17.26 15.74 0.66
C ARG A 23 -16.43 14.72 1.43
N LYS A 24 -17.08 13.69 2.00
CA LYS A 24 -16.37 12.61 2.70
C LYS A 24 -15.45 11.83 1.78
N LYS A 25 -15.89 11.56 0.54
CA LYS A 25 -15.06 10.88 -0.46
C LYS A 25 -13.83 11.72 -0.83
N ASP A 26 -14.00 13.03 -0.98
CA ASP A 26 -12.89 13.94 -1.29
C ASP A 26 -11.90 14.05 -0.14
N GLU A 27 -12.40 14.08 1.10
CA GLU A 27 -11.55 14.07 2.30
C GLU A 27 -10.72 12.78 2.40
N VAL A 28 -11.35 11.64 2.15
CA VAL A 28 -10.68 10.33 2.17
C VAL A 28 -9.62 10.28 1.07
N LYS A 29 -9.93 10.76 -0.12
CA LYS A 29 -8.97 10.82 -1.22
C LYS A 29 -7.75 11.66 -0.85
N SER A 30 -7.97 12.82 -0.26
CA SER A 30 -6.90 13.70 0.22
C SER A 30 -6.07 13.02 1.33
N ASP A 31 -6.72 12.31 2.23
CA ASP A 31 -6.05 11.58 3.31
C ASP A 31 -5.20 10.42 2.77
N ILE A 32 -5.68 9.73 1.74
CA ILE A 32 -4.89 8.69 1.06
C ILE A 32 -3.65 9.31 0.41
N GLU A 33 -3.80 10.43 -0.27
CA GLU A 33 -2.67 11.15 -0.86
C GLU A 33 -1.63 11.53 0.20
N LYS A 34 -2.07 12.02 1.35
CA LYS A 34 -1.19 12.34 2.49
C LYS A 34 -0.51 11.10 3.06
N PHE A 35 -1.23 9.99 3.13
CA PHE A 35 -0.66 8.72 3.58
C PHE A 35 0.53 8.33 2.71
N TYR A 36 0.39 8.38 1.39
CA TYR A 36 1.48 8.05 0.49
C TYR A 36 2.63 9.06 0.57
N SER A 37 2.34 10.34 0.63
CA SER A 37 3.40 11.37 0.66
C SER A 37 4.13 11.45 1.99
N SER A 38 3.46 11.18 3.11
CA SER A 38 4.02 11.36 4.45
C SER A 38 4.55 10.09 5.11
N LYS A 39 4.07 8.92 4.69
CA LYS A 39 4.45 7.63 5.30
C LYS A 39 5.13 6.70 4.30
N VAL A 40 4.50 6.44 3.16
CA VAL A 40 5.02 5.47 2.19
C VAL A 40 6.27 6.00 1.49
N LYS A 41 6.21 7.20 0.97
CA LYS A 41 7.35 7.80 0.26
C LYS A 41 8.59 7.93 1.13
N PRO A 42 8.51 8.47 2.37
CA PRO A 42 9.68 8.51 3.24
C PRO A 42 10.23 7.13 3.58
N ALA A 43 9.36 6.15 3.83
CA ALA A 43 9.79 4.77 4.10
C ALA A 43 10.57 4.20 2.92
N PHE A 44 10.06 4.35 1.70
CA PHE A 44 10.71 3.82 0.52
C PHE A 44 12.03 4.54 0.21
N LYS A 45 12.11 5.83 0.47
CA LYS A 45 13.37 6.58 0.30
C LYS A 45 14.45 6.10 1.27
N GLU A 46 14.07 5.82 2.52
CA GLU A 46 14.99 5.27 3.51
C GLU A 46 15.48 3.88 3.11
N LEU A 47 14.56 3.03 2.67
CA LEU A 47 14.90 1.68 2.20
C LEU A 47 15.82 1.73 0.99
N LYS A 48 15.54 2.58 0.02
CA LYS A 48 16.38 2.74 -1.16
C LYS A 48 17.80 3.12 -0.77
N ARG A 49 17.95 4.13 0.07
CA ARG A 49 19.26 4.60 0.51
C ARG A 49 20.05 3.50 1.19
N GLU A 50 19.41 2.75 2.09
CA GLU A 50 20.09 1.67 2.81
C GLU A 50 20.41 0.48 1.91
N LEU A 51 19.49 0.06 1.05
CA LEU A 51 19.70 -1.07 0.15
C LEU A 51 20.78 -0.79 -0.89
N GLU A 52 20.89 0.44 -1.37
CA GLU A 52 21.94 0.82 -2.31
C GLU A 52 23.34 0.68 -1.71
N LYS A 53 23.49 0.84 -0.40
CA LYS A 53 24.75 0.60 0.31
C LYS A 53 25.22 -0.86 0.19
N TYR A 54 24.30 -1.78 -0.05
CA TYR A 54 24.58 -3.20 -0.21
C TYR A 54 24.58 -3.64 -1.68
N GLY A 55 24.73 -2.68 -2.60
CA GLY A 55 24.87 -2.96 -4.02
C GLY A 55 23.57 -3.26 -4.76
N ARG A 56 22.44 -3.01 -4.14
CA ARG A 56 21.14 -3.23 -4.80
C ARG A 56 20.79 -2.06 -5.71
N ASP A 57 20.14 -2.37 -6.82
CA ASP A 57 19.52 -1.41 -7.71
C ASP A 57 18.06 -1.26 -7.31
N VAL A 58 17.69 -0.08 -6.83
CA VAL A 58 16.37 0.15 -6.24
C VAL A 58 15.63 1.25 -6.98
N GLN A 59 14.42 0.94 -7.43
CA GLN A 59 13.52 1.87 -8.08
C GLN A 59 12.32 2.09 -7.19
N ILE A 60 11.92 3.35 -7.00
CA ILE A 60 10.71 3.69 -6.26
C ILE A 60 9.78 4.51 -7.13
N ALA A 61 8.48 4.27 -6.97
CA ALA A 61 7.44 5.05 -7.63
C ALA A 61 6.32 5.27 -6.62
N VAL A 62 6.06 6.52 -6.27
CA VAL A 62 4.99 6.87 -5.33
C VAL A 62 4.14 7.94 -5.95
N GLY A 63 2.86 7.65 -6.12
CA GLY A 63 1.85 8.57 -6.61
C GLY A 63 0.85 8.93 -5.50
N ASP A 64 -0.30 9.46 -5.91
CA ASP A 64 -1.33 9.90 -4.97
C ASP A 64 -2.09 8.75 -4.34
N ASN A 65 -2.14 7.60 -4.99
CA ASN A 65 -2.91 6.44 -4.52
C ASN A 65 -2.17 5.12 -4.70
N TYR A 66 -0.83 5.18 -4.83
CA TYR A 66 -0.05 4.02 -5.14
C TYR A 66 1.41 4.24 -4.73
N GLY A 67 2.06 3.19 -4.27
CA GLY A 67 3.47 3.22 -3.95
C GLY A 67 4.11 1.87 -4.19
N ALA A 68 5.28 1.87 -4.84
CA ALA A 68 6.03 0.66 -5.15
C ALA A 68 7.52 0.90 -4.95
N ILE A 69 8.19 -0.13 -4.47
CA ILE A 69 9.64 -0.20 -4.41
C ILE A 69 10.08 -1.53 -5.02
N GLU A 70 10.99 -1.47 -5.97
CA GLU A 70 11.53 -2.64 -6.65
C GLU A 70 13.00 -2.76 -6.37
N VAL A 71 13.42 -3.94 -5.91
CA VAL A 71 14.81 -4.23 -5.56
C VAL A 71 15.36 -5.28 -6.51
N ASN A 72 16.42 -4.93 -7.22
CA ASN A 72 17.13 -5.83 -8.11
C ASN A 72 18.60 -5.97 -7.66
N TYR A 73 19.17 -7.13 -7.90
CA TYR A 73 20.56 -7.40 -7.60
C TYR A 73 21.19 -8.17 -8.75
N GLN A 74 22.21 -7.58 -9.35
CA GLN A 74 22.91 -8.16 -10.50
C GLN A 74 21.96 -8.58 -11.63
N GLY A 75 21.00 -7.72 -11.94
CA GLY A 75 20.02 -7.94 -12.99
C GLY A 75 18.87 -8.88 -12.63
N ARG A 76 18.82 -9.35 -11.38
CA ARG A 76 17.79 -10.28 -10.92
C ARG A 76 16.83 -9.57 -9.97
N LEU A 77 15.52 -9.73 -10.21
CA LEU A 77 14.49 -9.20 -9.32
C LEU A 77 14.51 -9.95 -7.99
N GLU A 78 14.76 -9.23 -6.91
CA GLU A 78 14.64 -9.77 -5.55
C GLU A 78 13.24 -9.62 -5.00
N LEU A 79 12.66 -8.45 -5.16
CA LEU A 79 11.30 -8.17 -4.67
C LEU A 79 10.76 -6.91 -5.32
N ASN A 80 9.51 -6.94 -5.73
CA ASN A 80 8.70 -5.75 -5.97
C ASN A 80 7.66 -5.69 -4.86
N TYR A 81 7.70 -4.62 -4.08
CA TYR A 81 6.86 -4.44 -2.92
C TYR A 81 5.99 -3.21 -3.13
N GLN A 82 4.68 -3.39 -2.97
CA GLN A 82 3.72 -2.31 -3.18
C GLN A 82 2.87 -2.12 -1.93
N VAL A 83 2.53 -0.86 -1.66
CA VAL A 83 1.54 -0.51 -0.64
C VAL A 83 0.31 -0.04 -1.38
N LYS A 84 -0.79 -0.74 -1.19
CA LYS A 84 -2.08 -0.45 -1.80
C LYS A 84 -3.09 -0.09 -0.72
N VAL A 85 -4.15 0.59 -1.10
CA VAL A 85 -5.22 0.96 -0.18
C VAL A 85 -6.55 0.51 -0.78
N ARG A 86 -7.30 -0.25 0.02
CA ARG A 86 -8.67 -0.65 -0.32
C ARG A 86 -9.60 0.08 0.64
N LYS A 87 -10.39 1.05 0.13
CA LYS A 87 -11.14 2.01 0.92
C LYS A 87 -10.19 2.87 1.77
N ILE A 88 -10.04 2.59 3.05
CA ILE A 88 -9.07 3.27 3.94
C ILE A 88 -8.07 2.30 4.55
N ASN A 89 -8.07 1.05 4.08
CA ASN A 89 -7.24 -0.01 4.66
C ASN A 89 -6.04 -0.29 3.78
N PRO A 90 -4.82 0.08 4.22
CA PRO A 90 -3.62 -0.23 3.47
C PRO A 90 -3.25 -1.70 3.63
N TYR A 91 -2.70 -2.26 2.57
CA TYR A 91 -2.17 -3.62 2.59
C TYR A 91 -0.95 -3.71 1.68
N PRO A 92 0.01 -4.57 2.03
CA PRO A 92 1.16 -4.80 1.16
C PRO A 92 0.82 -5.84 0.10
N GLU A 93 1.37 -5.65 -1.09
CA GLU A 93 1.33 -6.64 -2.15
C GLU A 93 2.74 -6.84 -2.65
N THR A 94 3.18 -8.10 -2.71
CA THR A 94 4.53 -8.44 -3.14
C THR A 94 4.49 -9.17 -4.48
N HIS A 95 5.44 -8.85 -5.33
CA HIS A 95 5.65 -9.54 -6.60
C HIS A 95 7.09 -10.05 -6.61
N TYR A 96 7.24 -11.34 -6.86
CA TYR A 96 8.55 -11.99 -6.86
C TYR A 96 8.54 -13.19 -7.80
N GLN A 97 9.70 -13.73 -8.07
CA GLN A 97 9.83 -14.93 -8.90
C GLN A 97 10.10 -16.14 -8.02
N ASP A 98 9.49 -17.27 -8.38
CA ASP A 98 9.81 -18.55 -7.75
C ASP A 98 11.13 -19.10 -8.32
N ARG A 99 11.54 -20.28 -7.86
CA ARG A 99 12.78 -20.92 -8.31
C ARG A 99 12.78 -21.25 -9.81
N SER A 100 11.58 -21.45 -10.38
CA SER A 100 11.41 -21.74 -11.80
C SER A 100 11.35 -20.49 -12.65
N GLY A 101 11.39 -19.28 -12.04
CA GLY A 101 11.29 -18.01 -12.74
C GLY A 101 9.86 -17.54 -12.98
N ASN A 102 8.86 -18.24 -12.42
CA ASN A 102 7.46 -17.84 -12.54
C ASN A 102 7.16 -16.66 -11.62
N GLY A 103 6.44 -15.67 -12.14
CA GLY A 103 6.00 -14.53 -11.33
C GLY A 103 4.90 -14.91 -10.36
N ILE A 104 5.03 -14.49 -9.13
CA ILE A 104 4.05 -14.72 -8.07
C ILE A 104 3.63 -13.38 -7.48
N TRP A 105 2.32 -13.19 -7.31
CA TRP A 105 1.73 -12.06 -6.63
C TRP A 105 1.12 -12.53 -5.32
N ALA A 106 1.42 -11.82 -4.24
CA ALA A 106 0.89 -12.17 -2.92
C ALA A 106 0.40 -10.93 -2.19
N GLU A 107 -0.85 -10.96 -1.74
CA GLU A 107 -1.39 -9.96 -0.83
C GLU A 107 -1.05 -10.35 0.60
N GLY A 108 -0.73 -9.34 1.42
CA GLY A 108 -0.42 -9.55 2.81
C GLY A 108 -1.15 -8.57 3.71
N THR A 109 -0.71 -8.52 4.95
CA THR A 109 -1.22 -7.59 5.94
C THR A 109 -0.07 -7.00 6.74
N PHE A 110 -0.20 -5.73 7.14
CA PHE A 110 0.82 -5.07 7.96
C PHE A 110 0.81 -5.56 9.41
N ARG A 111 -0.34 -5.99 9.92
CA ARG A 111 -0.48 -6.48 11.28
C ARG A 111 -1.01 -7.90 11.26
N LEU A 112 -0.45 -8.74 12.13
CA LEU A 112 -0.86 -10.13 12.25
C LEU A 112 -2.16 -10.24 13.05
N GLY A 113 -2.97 -11.26 12.72
CA GLY A 113 -4.21 -11.55 13.43
C GLY A 113 -5.37 -10.67 12.99
N ILE A 114 -6.33 -10.50 13.90
CA ILE A 114 -7.57 -9.76 13.65
C ILE A 114 -7.47 -8.26 13.95
N GLN A 115 -6.26 -7.73 14.20
CA GLN A 115 -6.07 -6.31 14.47
C GLN A 115 -6.42 -5.48 13.25
N LYS A 116 -7.42 -4.63 13.39
CA LYS A 116 -7.82 -3.69 12.35
C LYS A 116 -6.86 -2.51 12.31
N TYR A 117 -6.55 -2.04 11.13
CA TYR A 117 -5.75 -0.85 10.93
C TYR A 117 -6.21 -0.11 9.67
N ASP A 118 -5.87 1.15 9.60
CA ASP A 118 -6.23 2.01 8.46
C ASP A 118 -5.06 2.96 8.15
N ILE A 119 -5.26 3.83 7.14
CA ILE A 119 -4.24 4.79 6.73
C ILE A 119 -3.88 5.80 7.83
N TYR A 120 -4.76 6.01 8.80
CA TYR A 120 -4.50 6.94 9.91
C TYR A 120 -3.64 6.30 10.99
N GLY A 121 -3.86 5.03 11.27
CA GLY A 121 -3.18 4.32 12.34
C GLY A 121 -1.88 3.63 11.96
N LEU A 122 -1.69 3.33 10.67
CA LEU A 122 -0.47 2.67 10.21
C LEU A 122 0.70 3.65 10.22
N SER A 123 1.82 3.29 10.86
CA SER A 123 3.00 4.13 10.93
C SER A 123 4.02 3.80 9.83
N LYS A 124 4.92 4.75 9.57
CA LYS A 124 6.06 4.52 8.68
C LYS A 124 6.90 3.33 9.16
N GLU A 125 7.10 3.20 10.47
CA GLU A 125 7.87 2.10 11.05
C GLU A 125 7.24 0.74 10.77
N GLU A 126 5.91 0.65 10.80
CA GLU A 126 5.21 -0.59 10.46
C GLU A 126 5.42 -0.97 9.01
N ILE A 127 5.47 0.01 8.10
CA ILE A 127 5.79 -0.23 6.68
C ILE A 127 7.21 -0.76 6.54
N LEU A 128 8.18 -0.11 7.20
CA LEU A 128 9.59 -0.54 7.16
C LEU A 128 9.76 -1.96 7.70
N GLN A 129 9.14 -2.27 8.83
CA GLN A 129 9.21 -3.59 9.45
C GLN A 129 8.58 -4.67 8.57
N ASN A 130 7.44 -4.37 7.96
CA ASN A 130 6.77 -5.31 7.06
C ASN A 130 7.63 -5.55 5.82
N PHE A 131 8.15 -4.50 5.21
CA PHE A 131 9.06 -4.64 4.07
C PHE A 131 10.24 -5.54 4.42
N MET A 132 10.89 -5.30 5.55
CA MET A 132 12.06 -6.08 5.96
C MET A 132 11.73 -7.55 6.17
N ARG A 133 10.58 -7.84 6.75
CA ARG A 133 10.12 -9.21 6.94
C ARG A 133 9.91 -9.92 5.59
N GLU A 134 9.22 -9.25 4.67
CA GLU A 134 8.96 -9.79 3.33
C GLU A 134 10.26 -9.95 2.53
N TYR A 135 11.13 -8.95 2.58
CA TYR A 135 12.41 -8.98 1.87
C TYR A 135 13.30 -10.13 2.37
N LYS A 136 13.46 -10.27 3.67
CA LYS A 136 14.25 -11.37 4.25
C LYS A 136 13.69 -12.73 3.86
N THR A 137 12.38 -12.88 3.89
CA THR A 137 11.72 -14.14 3.52
C THR A 137 11.99 -14.46 2.05
N ARG A 138 11.89 -13.46 1.16
CA ARG A 138 12.13 -13.66 -0.28
C ARG A 138 13.60 -13.96 -0.57
N LEU A 139 14.52 -13.25 0.06
CA LEU A 139 15.95 -13.53 -0.11
C LEU A 139 16.32 -14.93 0.39
N TRP A 140 15.77 -15.33 1.52
CA TRP A 140 15.98 -16.67 2.05
C TRP A 140 15.55 -17.73 1.04
N THR A 141 14.38 -17.57 0.44
CA THR A 141 13.86 -18.51 -0.56
C THR A 141 14.67 -18.45 -1.86
N LEU A 142 14.99 -17.25 -2.33
CA LEU A 142 15.65 -17.02 -3.61
C LEU A 142 17.09 -17.52 -3.63
N TYR A 143 17.84 -17.29 -2.55
CA TYR A 143 19.26 -17.60 -2.46
C TYR A 143 19.57 -18.85 -1.65
N ARG A 144 18.55 -19.54 -1.16
CA ARG A 144 18.76 -20.80 -0.46
C ARG A 144 19.38 -21.81 -1.39
N LYS A 145 20.54 -22.34 -1.01
CA LYS A 145 21.19 -23.40 -1.76
C LYS A 145 20.30 -24.64 -1.74
N SER A 146 19.98 -25.17 -2.90
CA SER A 146 19.22 -26.41 -3.02
C SER A 146 20.10 -27.59 -2.71
N GLY A 147 19.68 -28.38 -1.75
CA GLY A 147 20.32 -29.62 -1.39
C GLY A 147 21.48 -29.45 -0.43
N PRO A 148 21.97 -30.55 0.08
CA PRO A 148 23.14 -30.55 0.94
C PRO A 148 24.37 -30.09 0.17
#